data_696964ec4a676de0ff7c82db457bb40e
#
_entry.id   696964ec4a676de0ff7c82db457bb40e
#
_cell.length_a   1.000
_cell.length_b   1.000
_cell.length_c   1.000
_cell.angle_alpha   90.00
_cell.angle_beta   90.00
_cell.angle_gamma   90.00
#
_symmetry.space_group_name_H-M   'P 1'
#
loop_
_entity.id
_entity.type
_entity.pdbx_description
1 polymer ?
#
loop_
_entity_poly.entity_id
_entity_poly.type
_entity_poly.pdbx_seq_one_letter_code
_entity_poly.pdbx_strand_id
1 'polypeptide(L)'
;MEISNDDLRDKTAAMKQQAFAVKAPLTIVFVFDTNVIPAISGRNPIVMEWVKLYTGFAAQNVYLACASMGLGTCARGSFKHDDLAPVLKLAEGKVVTLCMPVGVPED
;
A
#
# COMPACT_ATOMS: atom_id res chain seq x y z
N MET A 1 2.46 -12.73 -1.66
CA MET A 1 1.67 -11.98 -0.65
C MET A 1 2.12 -12.40 0.74
N GLU A 2 2.36 -11.44 1.59
CA GLU A 2 2.75 -11.70 2.99
C GLU A 2 1.68 -11.13 3.92
N ILE A 3 1.42 -11.81 5.02
CA ILE A 3 0.48 -11.37 6.04
C ILE A 3 1.28 -11.14 7.33
N SER A 4 1.17 -9.94 7.90
CA SER A 4 1.80 -9.63 9.18
C SER A 4 1.02 -10.28 10.33
N ASN A 5 1.74 -10.87 11.28
CA ASN A 5 1.18 -11.37 12.54
C ASN A 5 0.94 -10.25 13.55
N ASP A 6 1.53 -9.08 13.33
CA ASP A 6 1.37 -7.89 14.16
C ASP A 6 0.29 -6.98 13.56
N ASP A 7 -0.51 -6.36 14.42
CA ASP A 7 -1.45 -5.34 13.98
C ASP A 7 -0.72 -4.01 13.74
N LEU A 8 -0.46 -3.71 12.48
CA LEU A 8 0.26 -2.51 12.07
C LEU A 8 -0.66 -1.45 11.44
N ARG A 9 -1.99 -1.59 11.58
CA ARG A 9 -2.95 -0.69 10.94
C ARG A 9 -2.79 0.76 11.38
N ASP A 10 -2.52 1.00 12.65
CA ASP A 10 -2.26 2.33 13.19
C ASP A 10 -0.97 2.94 12.63
N LYS A 11 0.02 2.11 12.36
CA LYS A 11 1.31 2.53 11.80
C LYS A 11 1.20 2.93 10.33
N THR A 12 0.25 2.35 9.61
CA THR A 12 -0.01 2.69 8.21
C THR A 12 -0.94 3.88 8.06
N ALA A 13 -1.54 4.36 9.15
CA ALA A 13 -2.38 5.55 9.17
C ALA A 13 -1.51 6.78 9.41
N ALA A 14 -1.05 7.42 8.35
CA ALA A 14 -0.09 8.51 8.43
C ALA A 14 -0.61 9.80 9.08
N MET A 15 -1.91 9.95 9.17
CA MET A 15 -2.53 11.17 9.69
C MET A 15 -3.68 10.81 10.63
N LYS A 16 -3.75 11.50 11.76
CA LYS A 16 -4.84 11.29 12.74
C LYS A 16 -6.24 11.46 12.13
N GLN A 17 -6.34 12.24 11.06
CA GLN A 17 -7.60 12.46 10.34
C GLN A 17 -8.04 11.23 9.52
N GLN A 18 -7.19 10.23 9.39
CA GLN A 18 -7.50 9.02 8.65
C GLN A 18 -7.87 7.86 9.57
N ALA A 19 -8.72 8.14 10.56
CA ALA A 19 -9.16 7.16 11.55
C ALA A 19 -9.80 5.93 10.90
N PHE A 20 -10.43 6.08 9.74
CA PHE A 20 -11.01 4.96 8.99
C PHE A 20 -9.96 3.89 8.63
N ALA A 21 -8.72 4.31 8.40
CA ALA A 21 -7.64 3.38 8.04
C ALA A 21 -7.26 2.45 9.21
N VAL A 22 -7.41 2.94 10.44
CA VAL A 22 -7.16 2.12 11.64
C VAL A 22 -8.34 1.18 11.91
N LYS A 23 -9.55 1.65 11.65
CA LYS A 23 -10.78 0.87 11.89
C LYS A 23 -10.99 -0.26 10.90
N ALA A 24 -10.51 -0.12 9.68
CA ALA A 24 -10.64 -1.15 8.66
C ALA A 24 -9.95 -2.45 9.13
N PRO A 25 -10.59 -3.62 8.98
CA PRO A 25 -10.02 -4.88 9.46
C PRO A 25 -8.79 -5.33 8.70
N LEU A 26 -8.58 -4.82 7.49
CA LEU A 26 -7.46 -5.20 6.63
C LEU A 26 -6.89 -3.97 5.96
N THR A 27 -5.57 -3.92 5.82
CA THR A 27 -4.89 -2.95 4.97
C THR A 27 -4.00 -3.68 3.98
N ILE A 28 -4.21 -3.42 2.69
CA ILE A 28 -3.33 -3.92 1.63
C ILE A 28 -2.25 -2.88 1.40
N VAL A 29 -0.99 -3.30 1.51
CA VAL A 29 0.17 -2.44 1.24
C VAL A 29 0.82 -2.92 -0.04
N PHE A 30 0.92 -2.03 -1.02
CA PHE A 30 1.63 -2.31 -2.28
C PHE A 30 3.10 -2.00 -2.10
N VAL A 31 3.93 -3.00 -2.35
CA VAL A 31 5.39 -2.90 -2.22
C VAL A 31 6.02 -3.27 -3.55
N PHE A 32 6.91 -2.42 -4.03
CA PHE A 32 7.72 -2.71 -5.21
C PHE A 32 9.13 -3.11 -4.78
N ASP A 33 9.62 -4.20 -5.34
CA ASP A 33 10.97 -4.67 -5.11
C ASP A 33 11.89 -4.18 -6.23
N THR A 34 12.71 -3.17 -5.94
CA THR A 34 13.63 -2.61 -6.93
C THR A 34 14.74 -3.57 -7.35
N ASN A 35 14.96 -4.64 -6.57
CA ASN A 35 15.98 -5.65 -6.88
C ASN A 35 15.58 -6.57 -8.04
N VAL A 36 14.30 -6.59 -8.41
CA VAL A 36 13.79 -7.43 -9.50
C VAL A 36 14.24 -6.91 -10.88
N ILE A 37 14.68 -5.67 -10.96
CA ILE A 37 15.14 -5.05 -12.21
C ILE A 37 16.62 -4.65 -12.05
N PRO A 38 17.57 -5.59 -12.21
CA PRO A 38 18.99 -5.32 -11.94
C PRO A 38 19.61 -4.24 -12.84
N ALA A 39 19.10 -4.10 -14.07
CA ALA A 39 19.61 -3.11 -15.02
C ALA A 39 19.24 -1.68 -14.64
N ILE A 40 18.34 -1.52 -13.68
CA ILE A 40 17.84 -0.22 -13.26
C ILE A 40 17.98 -0.17 -11.74
N SER A 41 19.21 -0.43 -11.30
CA SER A 41 19.54 -0.39 -9.88
C SER A 41 19.27 0.99 -9.31
N GLY A 42 18.57 1.00 -8.18
CA GLY A 42 18.29 2.21 -7.46
C GLY A 42 16.97 2.87 -7.84
N ARG A 43 16.76 4.01 -7.22
CA ARG A 43 15.55 4.80 -7.37
C ARG A 43 15.61 5.69 -8.60
N ASN A 44 15.76 5.09 -9.79
CA ASN A 44 15.71 5.87 -11.02
C ASN A 44 14.34 6.56 -11.10
N PRO A 45 14.26 7.89 -11.19
CA PRO A 45 12.99 8.62 -11.17
C PRO A 45 12.01 8.17 -12.24
N ILE A 46 12.48 7.82 -13.44
CA ILE A 46 11.63 7.35 -14.54
C ILE A 46 10.97 6.00 -14.18
N VAL A 47 11.75 5.09 -13.62
CA VAL A 47 11.24 3.78 -13.19
C VAL A 47 10.25 3.94 -12.06
N MET A 48 10.52 4.83 -11.12
CA MET A 48 9.60 5.10 -10.02
C MET A 48 8.27 5.67 -10.51
N GLU A 49 8.27 6.47 -11.57
CA GLU A 49 7.02 6.93 -12.19
C GLU A 49 6.23 5.76 -12.79
N TRP A 50 6.88 4.85 -13.50
CA TRP A 50 6.21 3.66 -14.04
C TRP A 50 5.66 2.76 -12.93
N VAL A 51 6.41 2.58 -11.87
CA VAL A 51 5.99 1.78 -10.72
C VAL A 51 4.71 2.36 -10.09
N LYS A 52 4.63 3.67 -9.96
CA LYS A 52 3.42 4.34 -9.44
C LYS A 52 2.23 4.12 -10.37
N LEU A 53 2.42 4.19 -11.68
CA LEU A 53 1.36 3.92 -12.66
C LEU A 53 0.89 2.47 -12.58
N TYR A 54 1.81 1.52 -12.54
CA TYR A 54 1.47 0.10 -12.44
C TYR A 54 0.79 -0.23 -11.12
N THR A 55 1.20 0.41 -10.04
CA THR A 55 0.51 0.29 -8.74
C THR A 55 -0.94 0.76 -8.86
N GLY A 56 -1.19 1.85 -9.59
CA GLY A 56 -2.54 2.33 -9.86
C GLY A 56 -3.40 1.31 -10.59
N PHE A 57 -2.84 0.62 -11.58
CA PHE A 57 -3.55 -0.46 -12.29
C PHE A 57 -3.91 -1.60 -11.34
N ALA A 58 -2.98 -2.03 -10.50
CA ALA A 58 -3.23 -3.07 -9.50
C ALA A 58 -4.27 -2.63 -8.47
N ALA A 59 -4.18 -1.39 -8.01
CA ALA A 59 -5.12 -0.81 -7.06
C ALA A 59 -6.55 -0.77 -7.62
N GLN A 60 -6.71 -0.47 -8.91
CA GLN A 60 -8.02 -0.50 -9.54
C GLN A 60 -8.64 -1.89 -9.52
N ASN A 61 -7.85 -2.94 -9.67
CA ASN A 61 -8.35 -4.31 -9.52
C ASN A 61 -8.86 -4.58 -8.10
N VAL A 62 -8.23 -4.00 -7.08
CA VAL A 62 -8.72 -4.08 -5.70
C VAL A 62 -10.06 -3.37 -5.56
N TYR A 63 -10.22 -2.18 -6.16
CA TYR A 63 -11.51 -1.49 -6.18
C TYR A 63 -12.61 -2.35 -6.81
N LEU A 64 -12.34 -2.94 -7.96
CA LEU A 64 -13.32 -3.79 -8.66
C LEU A 64 -13.65 -5.04 -7.86
N ALA A 65 -12.67 -5.69 -7.26
CA ALA A 65 -12.89 -6.86 -6.43
C ALA A 65 -13.74 -6.51 -5.20
N CYS A 66 -13.42 -5.43 -4.52
CA CYS A 66 -14.19 -4.95 -3.37
C CYS A 66 -15.64 -4.64 -3.76
N ALA A 67 -15.84 -3.96 -4.88
CA ALA A 67 -17.19 -3.66 -5.37
C ALA A 67 -18.00 -4.94 -5.60
N SER A 68 -17.39 -5.97 -6.19
CA SER A 68 -18.06 -7.25 -6.45
C SER A 68 -18.39 -8.01 -5.17
N MET A 69 -17.66 -7.78 -4.09
CA MET A 69 -17.83 -8.47 -2.81
C MET A 69 -18.65 -7.66 -1.80
N GLY A 70 -19.12 -6.47 -2.16
CA GLY A 70 -19.82 -5.58 -1.24
C GLY A 70 -18.91 -4.94 -0.19
N LEU A 71 -17.61 -4.84 -0.47
CA LEU A 71 -16.62 -4.23 0.41
C LEU A 71 -16.26 -2.82 -0.04
N GLY A 72 -15.83 -1.99 0.90
CA GLY A 72 -15.31 -0.66 0.64
C GLY A 72 -13.80 -0.59 0.75
N THR A 73 -13.19 0.23 -0.07
CA THR A 73 -11.75 0.49 -0.04
C THR A 73 -11.46 1.90 -0.56
N CYS A 74 -10.29 2.41 -0.20
CA CYS A 74 -9.84 3.71 -0.65
C CYS A 74 -8.32 3.71 -0.78
N ALA A 75 -7.81 4.06 -1.95
CA ALA A 75 -6.37 4.20 -2.14
C ALA A 75 -5.85 5.41 -1.37
N ARG A 76 -4.77 5.20 -0.61
CA ARG A 76 -4.14 6.23 0.21
C ARG A 76 -2.67 6.36 -0.16
N GLY A 77 -2.28 7.57 -0.57
CA GLY A 77 -0.90 7.91 -0.86
C GLY A 77 -0.33 9.01 0.03
N SER A 78 -1.13 9.56 0.95
CA SER A 78 -0.78 10.70 1.81
C SER A 78 -0.01 10.26 3.06
N PHE A 79 1.07 9.52 2.88
CA PHE A 79 1.96 9.09 3.95
C PHE A 79 3.40 9.21 3.46
N LYS A 80 4.35 9.21 4.39
CA LYS A 80 5.77 9.17 4.05
C LYS A 80 6.16 7.73 3.73
N HIS A 81 6.38 7.45 2.45
CA HIS A 81 6.64 6.10 1.97
C HIS A 81 7.87 5.46 2.63
N ASP A 82 8.92 6.27 2.85
CA ASP A 82 10.14 5.78 3.49
C ASP A 82 9.97 5.46 4.98
N ASP A 83 8.98 6.04 5.65
CA ASP A 83 8.74 5.78 7.07
C ASP A 83 8.06 4.43 7.31
N LEU A 84 7.37 3.89 6.32
CA LEU A 84 6.68 2.60 6.44
C LEU A 84 7.60 1.39 6.27
N ALA A 85 8.68 1.53 5.51
CA ALA A 85 9.58 0.41 5.25
C ALA A 85 10.15 -0.21 6.55
N PRO A 86 10.66 0.58 7.52
CA PRO A 86 11.11 0.02 8.79
C PRO A 86 9.98 -0.60 9.62
N VAL A 87 8.81 0.03 9.64
CA VAL A 87 7.63 -0.45 10.38
C VAL A 87 7.19 -1.82 9.86
N LEU A 88 7.18 -2.00 8.54
CA LEU A 88 6.80 -3.25 7.88
C LEU A 88 7.96 -4.24 7.81
N LYS A 89 9.14 -3.89 8.33
CA LYS A 89 10.36 -4.74 8.30
C LYS A 89 10.71 -5.18 6.88
N LEU A 90 10.60 -4.26 5.93
CA LEU A 90 10.91 -4.53 4.53
C LEU A 90 12.43 -4.60 4.33
N ALA A 91 12.87 -5.53 3.47
CA ALA A 91 14.26 -5.62 3.05
C ALA A 91 14.66 -4.40 2.24
N GLU A 92 15.98 -4.14 2.20
CA GLU A 92 16.53 -3.06 1.38
C GLU A 92 16.13 -3.21 -0.09
N GLY A 93 15.79 -2.11 -0.72
CA GLY A 93 15.34 -2.07 -2.11
C GLY A 93 13.83 -2.22 -2.29
N LYS A 94 13.08 -2.50 -1.23
CA LYS A 94 11.61 -2.55 -1.29
C LYS A 94 11.01 -1.19 -0.94
N VAL A 95 10.07 -0.74 -1.76
CA VAL A 95 9.46 0.60 -1.65
C VAL A 95 7.95 0.46 -1.54
N VAL A 96 7.36 1.08 -0.52
CA VAL A 96 5.90 1.18 -0.39
C VAL A 96 5.37 2.22 -1.36
N THR A 97 4.39 1.85 -2.17
CA THR A 97 3.81 2.75 -3.16
C THR A 97 2.42 3.24 -2.80
N LEU A 98 1.60 2.38 -2.17
CA LEU A 98 0.21 2.72 -1.87
C LEU A 98 -0.31 1.84 -0.74
N CYS A 99 -1.26 2.36 0.03
CA CYS A 99 -2.00 1.59 1.04
C CYS A 99 -3.49 1.65 0.74
N MET A 100 -4.18 0.52 0.90
CA MET A 100 -5.64 0.42 0.71
C MET A 100 -6.28 -0.29 1.90
N PRO A 101 -6.92 0.43 2.82
CA PRO A 101 -7.74 -0.20 3.84
C PRO A 101 -8.99 -0.81 3.19
N VAL A 102 -9.40 -1.99 3.66
CA VAL A 102 -10.55 -2.72 3.15
C VAL A 102 -11.46 -3.08 4.31
N GLY A 103 -12.74 -2.83 4.14
CA GLY A 103 -13.74 -3.15 5.17
C GLY A 103 -15.15 -3.14 4.64
N VAL A 104 -16.11 -3.42 5.52
CA VAL A 104 -17.52 -3.32 5.19
C VAL A 104 -17.94 -1.85 5.26
N PRO A 105 -18.54 -1.30 4.18
CA PRO A 105 -18.98 0.09 4.19
C PRO A 105 -20.02 0.33 5.28
N GLU A 106 -19.96 1.49 5.92
CA GLU A 106 -21.04 1.97 6.79
C GLU A 106 -22.22 2.44 5.94
N ASP A 107 -23.42 2.10 6.40
CA ASP A 107 -24.66 2.58 5.75
C ASP A 107 -24.94 4.04 6.08
#